data_ebfbc10f5ed8f0ca16d0ae1672b8427b
#
_entry.id   ebfbc10f5ed8f0ca16d0ae1672b8427b
#
_cell.length_a   1.000
_cell.length_b   1.000
_cell.length_c   1.000
_cell.angle_alpha   90.00
_cell.angle_beta   90.00
_cell.angle_gamma   90.00
#
_symmetry.space_group_name_H-M   'P 1'
#
loop_
_entity.id
_entity.type
_entity.pdbx_description
1 polymer ?
#
loop_
_entity_poly.entity_id
_entity_poly.type
_entity_poly.pdbx_seq_one_letter_code
_entity_poly.pdbx_strand_id
1 'polypeptide(L)'
;AASRGGHCTPDTSAATYAAQNATRNGFTVDANQTLATTCGALTVNGQNLRTFAVDAAKSEAIRVVATRTVTTSIAAGVGALFSGRAATTTTLSATAVAGMPSPLAMLTIRTVLGTIDSTKSAVLNAVVGGLLGGTVNISALGWDGLAKTDIKLLSFLDQLAVDLNVKAGDYDTLLATDVSPTKLLDAAIKVLPKDGSVATVTLQAMQALSLISRNTQLLKLGDLIKVQTGTTTAGLDSTLQLFQLVQGVAQLSYSKTAVSVDYSVGVPNVATVTIKTKVIEAPQMSAIGNPKVAKAEYAAVGPVVTARQIFVRTAQVRTLVTLDLPVLKNISALTNGLSQVLTPVVGVVNNLLGLKLTTLLDPLLCILTKPCVHPSLQLISSLDVSVEAAPAKSFVTDYNCDTDASKSLTAQVTTALANLGVGRVNATQAFSSAAAIVVDPVRLVDIGTERCYTLLFIGLGCEARI
;
A
#
# COMPACT_ATOMS: atom_id res chain seq x y z
N ALA A 1 -4.74 17.64 36.05
CA ALA A 1 -3.41 17.06 36.30
C ALA A 1 -2.92 16.31 35.06
N ALA A 2 -3.61 15.27 34.62
CA ALA A 2 -3.17 14.46 33.47
C ALA A 2 -3.04 15.29 32.18
N SER A 3 -4.00 16.13 31.86
CA SER A 3 -3.99 16.98 30.66
C SER A 3 -2.88 18.04 30.62
N ARG A 4 -2.21 18.26 31.73
CA ARG A 4 -1.06 19.17 31.86
C ARG A 4 0.28 18.44 31.93
N GLY A 5 0.29 17.13 31.68
CA GLY A 5 1.51 16.33 31.77
C GLY A 5 2.06 16.21 33.20
N GLY A 6 1.18 16.12 34.23
CA GLY A 6 1.62 16.01 35.61
C GLY A 6 2.37 14.69 35.91
N HIS A 7 3.42 14.75 36.69
CA HIS A 7 4.27 13.63 37.09
C HIS A 7 4.21 13.41 38.61
N CYS A 8 4.46 12.18 39.05
CA CYS A 8 4.67 11.88 40.48
C CYS A 8 6.17 11.74 40.84
N THR A 9 7.00 11.40 39.86
CA THR A 9 8.46 11.37 39.90
C THR A 9 9.01 11.82 38.55
N PRO A 10 10.07 12.61 38.48
CA PRO A 10 10.94 13.11 39.58
C PRO A 10 10.36 14.30 40.33
N ASP A 11 9.20 14.83 39.93
CA ASP A 11 8.52 15.96 40.58
C ASP A 11 7.11 15.58 41.06
N THR A 12 6.47 16.44 41.83
CA THR A 12 5.10 16.26 42.34
C THR A 12 4.07 17.11 41.57
N SER A 13 4.33 17.44 40.29
CA SER A 13 3.47 18.33 39.49
C SER A 13 2.05 17.80 39.34
N ALA A 14 1.86 16.48 39.36
CA ALA A 14 0.53 15.87 39.33
C ALA A 14 -0.31 16.26 40.55
N ALA A 15 0.27 16.21 41.73
CA ALA A 15 -0.39 16.61 42.99
C ALA A 15 -0.71 18.12 42.96
N THR A 16 0.26 18.94 42.55
CA THR A 16 0.08 20.38 42.40
C THR A 16 -1.07 20.75 41.46
N TYR A 17 -1.12 20.15 40.30
CA TYR A 17 -2.21 20.38 39.33
C TYR A 17 -3.55 19.85 39.83
N ALA A 18 -3.56 18.72 40.54
CA ALA A 18 -4.78 18.19 41.15
C ALA A 18 -5.31 19.14 42.23
N ALA A 19 -4.45 19.64 43.13
CA ALA A 19 -4.79 20.57 44.16
C ALA A 19 -5.35 21.92 43.59
N GLN A 20 -4.68 22.50 42.59
CA GLN A 20 -5.14 23.69 41.89
C GLN A 20 -6.53 23.50 41.31
N ASN A 21 -6.79 22.34 40.70
CA ASN A 21 -8.10 22.06 40.11
C ASN A 21 -9.17 21.84 41.19
N ALA A 22 -8.85 21.15 42.26
CA ALA A 22 -9.73 20.96 43.42
C ALA A 22 -10.16 22.30 44.01
N THR A 23 -9.21 23.20 44.26
CA THR A 23 -9.47 24.54 44.79
C THR A 23 -10.38 25.36 43.86
N ARG A 24 -10.18 25.30 42.53
CA ARG A 24 -11.06 25.97 41.56
C ARG A 24 -12.49 25.47 41.60
N ASN A 25 -12.69 24.21 42.03
CA ASN A 25 -14.01 23.58 42.18
C ASN A 25 -14.53 23.63 43.62
N GLY A 26 -13.96 24.48 44.47
CA GLY A 26 -14.43 24.69 45.83
C GLY A 26 -14.00 23.60 46.83
N PHE A 27 -13.07 22.72 46.48
CA PHE A 27 -12.52 21.73 47.40
C PHE A 27 -11.13 22.20 47.87
N THR A 28 -11.01 22.58 49.13
CA THR A 28 -9.76 23.03 49.79
C THR A 28 -9.26 21.94 50.70
N VAL A 29 -7.97 21.63 50.62
CA VAL A 29 -7.32 20.66 51.50
C VAL A 29 -7.14 21.29 52.89
N ASP A 30 -7.69 20.62 53.91
CA ASP A 30 -7.62 21.04 55.34
C ASP A 30 -7.55 19.77 56.23
N ALA A 31 -7.75 19.96 57.54
CA ALA A 31 -7.72 18.86 58.52
C ALA A 31 -8.81 17.78 58.27
N ASN A 32 -9.94 18.19 57.63
CA ASN A 32 -11.08 17.32 57.33
C ASN A 32 -11.20 16.96 55.87
N GLN A 33 -10.39 17.53 54.99
CA GLN A 33 -10.43 17.31 53.55
C GLN A 33 -9.04 17.01 53.01
N THR A 34 -8.87 15.82 52.45
CA THR A 34 -7.58 15.38 51.91
C THR A 34 -7.68 15.08 50.42
N LEU A 35 -6.58 15.27 49.72
CA LEU A 35 -6.47 14.97 48.31
C LEU A 35 -5.21 14.12 48.08
N ALA A 36 -5.37 12.88 47.69
CA ALA A 36 -4.28 11.97 47.36
C ALA A 36 -4.17 11.79 45.86
N THR A 37 -2.96 11.90 45.31
CA THR A 37 -2.66 11.77 43.90
C THR A 37 -1.70 10.62 43.67
N THR A 38 -2.03 9.71 42.77
CA THR A 38 -1.23 8.54 42.44
C THR A 38 -1.05 8.48 40.92
N CYS A 39 0.16 8.31 40.44
CA CYS A 39 0.49 8.10 39.05
C CYS A 39 0.49 6.62 38.66
N GLY A 40 0.33 6.35 37.37
CA GLY A 40 0.29 5.02 36.80
C GLY A 40 -0.01 4.99 35.32
N ALA A 41 -0.52 3.85 34.88
CA ALA A 41 -0.96 3.63 33.52
C ALA A 41 -2.36 3.05 33.50
N LEU A 42 -3.09 3.25 32.38
CA LEU A 42 -4.33 2.54 32.11
C LEU A 42 -3.99 1.27 31.32
N THR A 43 -4.33 0.12 31.88
CA THR A 43 -4.23 -1.18 31.22
C THR A 43 -5.61 -1.67 30.82
N VAL A 44 -5.69 -2.44 29.75
CA VAL A 44 -6.93 -3.10 29.30
C VAL A 44 -6.90 -4.53 29.81
N ASN A 45 -7.92 -4.93 30.54
CA ASN A 45 -8.06 -6.31 31.01
C ASN A 45 -8.66 -7.22 29.92
N GLY A 46 -8.74 -8.52 30.19
CA GLY A 46 -9.27 -9.51 29.26
C GLY A 46 -10.76 -9.33 28.86
N GLN A 47 -11.47 -8.40 29.51
CA GLN A 47 -12.87 -8.03 29.22
C GLN A 47 -12.95 -6.68 28.49
N ASN A 48 -11.85 -6.17 27.95
CA ASN A 48 -11.73 -4.86 27.30
C ASN A 48 -12.07 -3.66 28.21
N LEU A 49 -12.01 -3.83 29.54
CA LEU A 49 -12.19 -2.75 30.50
C LEU A 49 -10.86 -2.11 30.85
N ARG A 50 -10.84 -0.80 30.89
CA ARG A 50 -9.66 -0.04 31.32
C ARG A 50 -9.54 -0.09 32.86
N THR A 51 -8.41 -0.56 33.34
CA THR A 51 -8.07 -0.60 34.77
C THR A 51 -6.84 0.27 35.02
N PHE A 52 -6.80 0.91 36.20
CA PHE A 52 -5.66 1.73 36.60
C PHE A 52 -4.63 0.86 37.32
N ALA A 53 -3.42 0.78 36.77
CA ALA A 53 -2.26 0.17 37.40
C ALA A 53 -1.36 1.24 38.00
N VAL A 54 -1.07 1.13 39.31
CA VAL A 54 -0.22 2.06 40.02
C VAL A 54 1.23 1.86 39.61
N ASP A 55 1.88 2.93 39.19
CA ASP A 55 3.30 2.95 38.88
C ASP A 55 3.80 4.40 38.98
N ALA A 56 4.57 4.72 40.02
CA ALA A 56 5.04 6.09 40.25
C ALA A 56 5.97 6.62 39.14
N ALA A 57 6.64 5.73 38.39
CA ALA A 57 7.50 6.09 37.27
C ALA A 57 6.74 6.41 35.98
N LYS A 58 5.45 6.08 35.90
CA LYS A 58 4.59 6.34 34.76
C LYS A 58 3.64 7.50 35.05
N SER A 59 3.48 8.39 34.07
CA SER A 59 2.57 9.55 34.14
C SER A 59 1.44 9.48 33.10
N GLU A 60 1.19 8.28 32.54
CA GLU A 60 0.19 8.08 31.49
C GLU A 60 -1.25 8.22 32.01
N ALA A 61 -1.45 7.92 33.28
CA ALA A 61 -2.72 8.12 33.98
C ALA A 61 -2.47 8.60 35.43
N ILE A 62 -3.39 9.40 35.91
CA ILE A 62 -3.35 9.95 37.26
C ILE A 62 -4.68 9.63 37.94
N ARG A 63 -4.59 8.99 39.09
CA ARG A 63 -5.72 8.75 40.00
C ARG A 63 -5.70 9.79 41.12
N VAL A 64 -6.81 10.46 41.34
CA VAL A 64 -7.02 11.41 42.41
C VAL A 64 -8.12 10.87 43.31
N VAL A 65 -7.85 10.81 44.60
CA VAL A 65 -8.79 10.43 45.65
C VAL A 65 -9.00 11.64 46.54
N ALA A 66 -10.20 12.16 46.57
CA ALA A 66 -10.62 13.21 47.47
C ALA A 66 -11.40 12.59 48.64
N THR A 67 -11.04 12.92 49.85
CA THR A 67 -11.78 12.47 51.05
C THR A 67 -12.23 13.67 51.85
N ARG A 68 -13.42 13.57 52.42
CA ARG A 68 -14.00 14.60 53.29
C ARG A 68 -14.60 13.92 54.51
N THR A 69 -14.15 14.31 55.69
CA THR A 69 -14.75 13.90 56.97
C THR A 69 -15.85 14.88 57.31
N VAL A 70 -17.05 14.38 57.47
CA VAL A 70 -18.23 15.16 57.86
C VAL A 70 -18.81 14.61 59.15
N THR A 71 -19.50 15.44 59.91
CA THR A 71 -20.26 14.99 61.09
C THR A 71 -21.40 14.06 60.60
N THR A 72 -21.59 12.95 61.29
CA THR A 72 -22.68 12.03 61.03
C THR A 72 -24.04 12.71 61.21
N SER A 73 -25.05 12.30 60.45
CA SER A 73 -26.38 12.82 60.59
C SER A 73 -26.92 12.55 62.00
N ILE A 74 -27.85 13.43 62.46
CA ILE A 74 -28.52 13.30 63.76
C ILE A 74 -29.19 11.91 63.92
N ALA A 75 -29.71 11.34 62.82
CA ALA A 75 -30.32 10.02 62.85
C ALA A 75 -29.29 8.91 63.15
N ALA A 76 -28.08 8.99 62.60
CA ALA A 76 -26.98 8.07 62.91
C ALA A 76 -26.47 8.23 64.35
N GLY A 77 -26.47 9.49 64.85
CA GLY A 77 -26.15 9.77 66.28
C GLY A 77 -27.17 9.14 67.24
N VAL A 78 -28.45 9.22 66.92
CA VAL A 78 -29.52 8.55 67.72
C VAL A 78 -29.37 7.04 67.68
N GLY A 79 -29.08 6.43 66.51
CA GLY A 79 -28.82 5.00 66.42
C GLY A 79 -27.62 4.54 67.22
N ALA A 80 -26.60 5.36 67.37
CA ALA A 80 -25.41 5.13 68.13
C ALA A 80 -25.64 5.11 69.67
N LEU A 81 -26.61 5.86 70.13
CA LEU A 81 -27.05 5.81 71.54
C LEU A 81 -27.62 4.46 71.93
N PHE A 82 -28.19 3.71 71.01
CA PHE A 82 -28.71 2.37 71.24
C PHE A 82 -27.71 1.25 70.97
N SER A 83 -26.63 1.48 70.21
CA SER A 83 -25.61 0.47 69.83
C SER A 83 -24.29 0.60 70.58
N GLY A 84 -24.13 1.61 71.43
CA GLY A 84 -22.90 1.84 72.22
C GLY A 84 -21.64 2.23 71.37
N ARG A 85 -21.78 2.41 70.08
CA ARG A 85 -20.69 2.82 69.13
C ARG A 85 -21.11 4.05 68.38
N ALA A 86 -20.78 5.20 68.90
CA ALA A 86 -21.03 6.49 68.20
C ALA A 86 -19.84 6.85 67.31
N ALA A 87 -19.95 6.62 66.04
CA ALA A 87 -19.08 7.32 65.08
C ALA A 87 -19.62 8.74 64.88
N THR A 88 -18.99 9.73 65.49
CA THR A 88 -19.40 11.15 65.39
C THR A 88 -19.10 11.77 64.02
N THR A 89 -18.29 11.08 63.23
CA THR A 89 -17.87 11.50 61.89
C THR A 89 -17.96 10.36 60.89
N THR A 90 -18.22 10.69 59.63
CA THR A 90 -18.22 9.79 58.48
C THR A 90 -17.27 10.33 57.44
N THR A 91 -16.42 9.46 56.88
CA THR A 91 -15.53 9.85 55.78
C THR A 91 -16.20 9.53 54.43
N LEU A 92 -16.42 10.55 53.63
CA LEU A 92 -16.86 10.44 52.24
C LEU A 92 -15.62 10.39 51.35
N SER A 93 -15.62 9.53 50.35
CA SER A 93 -14.51 9.40 49.40
C SER A 93 -15.04 9.43 47.96
N ALA A 94 -14.34 10.16 47.12
CA ALA A 94 -14.58 10.20 45.68
C ALA A 94 -13.25 9.92 44.97
N THR A 95 -13.29 9.03 43.97
CA THR A 95 -12.11 8.67 43.18
C THR A 95 -12.35 8.98 41.72
N ALA A 96 -11.40 9.63 41.07
CA ALA A 96 -11.37 9.86 39.65
C ALA A 96 -10.03 9.43 39.06
N VAL A 97 -10.06 8.82 37.88
CA VAL A 97 -8.88 8.48 37.09
C VAL A 97 -8.96 9.22 35.78
N ALA A 98 -7.91 9.94 35.44
CA ALA A 98 -7.74 10.59 34.15
C ALA A 98 -6.45 10.09 33.51
N GLY A 99 -6.53 9.71 32.24
CA GLY A 99 -5.37 9.35 31.42
C GLY A 99 -5.24 10.32 30.27
N MET A 100 -4.01 10.55 29.83
CA MET A 100 -3.76 11.20 28.56
C MET A 100 -4.20 10.24 27.44
N PRO A 101 -4.90 10.73 26.40
CA PRO A 101 -5.15 9.91 25.24
C PRO A 101 -3.80 9.50 24.63
N SER A 102 -3.65 8.22 24.29
CA SER A 102 -2.46 7.76 23.56
C SER A 102 -2.34 8.53 22.25
N PRO A 103 -1.15 9.05 21.91
CA PRO A 103 -0.94 9.67 20.63
C PRO A 103 -1.23 8.66 19.52
N LEU A 104 -1.86 9.13 18.45
CA LEU A 104 -2.13 8.33 17.26
C LEU A 104 -1.49 8.99 16.05
N ALA A 105 -0.92 8.18 15.19
CA ALA A 105 -0.34 8.60 13.92
C ALA A 105 -0.77 7.66 12.80
N MET A 106 -0.93 8.23 11.62
CA MET A 106 -1.16 7.50 10.38
C MET A 106 0.01 7.75 9.44
N LEU A 107 0.54 6.68 8.87
CA LEU A 107 1.50 6.72 7.80
C LEU A 107 0.87 6.12 6.56
N THR A 108 0.99 6.82 5.42
CA THR A 108 0.50 6.35 4.13
C THR A 108 1.61 6.46 3.10
N ILE A 109 1.77 5.43 2.27
CA ILE A 109 2.69 5.45 1.14
C ILE A 109 1.91 5.46 -0.16
N ARG A 110 2.37 6.27 -1.10
CA ARG A 110 1.78 6.39 -2.43
C ARG A 110 2.79 5.99 -3.48
N THR A 111 2.36 5.17 -4.42
CA THR A 111 3.11 4.91 -5.64
C THR A 111 2.58 5.84 -6.71
N VAL A 112 3.39 6.78 -7.16
CA VAL A 112 3.07 7.54 -8.37
C VAL A 112 3.67 6.78 -9.55
N LEU A 113 2.89 5.89 -10.13
CA LEU A 113 3.19 5.26 -11.42
C LEU A 113 2.92 6.30 -12.52
N GLY A 114 3.83 7.26 -12.66
CA GLY A 114 3.82 8.27 -13.71
C GLY A 114 2.59 9.20 -13.69
N THR A 115 2.70 10.31 -14.33
CA THR A 115 1.54 11.14 -14.69
C THR A 115 0.59 10.29 -15.53
N ILE A 116 -0.68 10.22 -15.13
CA ILE A 116 -1.73 9.55 -15.90
C ILE A 116 -1.92 10.38 -17.17
N ASP A 117 -1.18 10.00 -18.20
CA ASP A 117 -1.35 10.56 -19.55
C ASP A 117 -2.56 9.88 -20.19
N SER A 118 -3.39 10.66 -20.87
CA SER A 118 -4.58 10.17 -21.58
C SER A 118 -4.28 9.02 -22.56
N THR A 119 -3.05 8.97 -23.08
CA THR A 119 -2.58 7.88 -23.98
C THR A 119 -2.33 6.56 -23.23
N LYS A 120 -2.23 6.57 -21.90
CA LYS A 120 -1.91 5.39 -21.08
C LYS A 120 -3.14 4.71 -20.46
N SER A 121 -4.34 5.24 -20.66
CA SER A 121 -5.57 4.64 -20.13
C SER A 121 -5.77 3.19 -20.61
N ALA A 122 -5.37 2.87 -21.85
CA ALA A 122 -5.44 1.51 -22.38
C ALA A 122 -4.56 0.52 -21.58
N VAL A 123 -3.34 0.92 -21.20
CA VAL A 123 -2.44 0.10 -20.37
C VAL A 123 -3.01 -0.08 -18.97
N LEU A 124 -3.53 0.98 -18.35
CA LEU A 124 -4.19 0.90 -17.05
C LEU A 124 -5.42 -0.01 -17.10
N ASN A 125 -6.26 0.13 -18.12
CA ASN A 125 -7.41 -0.73 -18.32
C ASN A 125 -7.01 -2.20 -18.45
N ALA A 126 -5.98 -2.48 -19.23
CA ALA A 126 -5.48 -3.83 -19.42
C ALA A 126 -4.90 -4.44 -18.13
N VAL A 127 -4.04 -3.70 -17.43
CA VAL A 127 -3.37 -4.19 -16.20
C VAL A 127 -4.37 -4.31 -15.06
N VAL A 128 -5.13 -3.26 -14.74
CA VAL A 128 -6.07 -3.28 -13.62
C VAL A 128 -7.24 -4.22 -13.90
N GLY A 129 -7.77 -4.21 -15.13
CA GLY A 129 -8.80 -5.15 -15.54
C GLY A 129 -8.35 -6.60 -15.42
N GLY A 130 -7.16 -6.90 -15.93
CA GLY A 130 -6.54 -8.24 -15.80
C GLY A 130 -6.33 -8.65 -14.34
N LEU A 131 -5.82 -7.77 -13.48
CA LEU A 131 -5.65 -8.03 -12.06
C LEU A 131 -6.99 -8.23 -11.32
N LEU A 132 -8.08 -7.63 -11.76
CA LEU A 132 -9.43 -7.83 -11.21
C LEU A 132 -10.20 -8.98 -11.89
N GLY A 133 -9.61 -9.65 -12.87
CA GLY A 133 -10.16 -10.85 -13.51
C GLY A 133 -11.09 -10.57 -14.69
N GLY A 134 -11.04 -9.37 -15.29
CA GLY A 134 -11.88 -9.02 -16.43
C GLY A 134 -11.30 -7.91 -17.31
N THR A 135 -12.11 -7.43 -18.25
CA THR A 135 -11.77 -6.29 -19.10
C THR A 135 -12.52 -5.06 -18.63
N VAL A 136 -11.81 -3.93 -18.55
CA VAL A 136 -12.39 -2.63 -18.21
C VAL A 136 -12.08 -1.61 -19.30
N ASN A 137 -12.98 -0.66 -19.48
CA ASN A 137 -12.79 0.46 -20.39
C ASN A 137 -13.11 1.78 -19.66
N ILE A 138 -12.13 2.26 -18.94
CA ILE A 138 -12.19 3.53 -18.21
C ILE A 138 -11.44 4.57 -19.04
N SER A 139 -12.07 5.73 -19.23
CA SER A 139 -11.45 6.87 -19.90
C SER A 139 -10.31 7.46 -19.05
N ALA A 140 -9.43 8.23 -19.68
CA ALA A 140 -8.39 8.96 -18.99
C ALA A 140 -8.93 9.88 -17.88
N LEU A 141 -10.06 10.56 -18.14
CA LEU A 141 -10.76 11.40 -17.16
C LEU A 141 -11.30 10.58 -15.98
N GLY A 142 -11.74 9.33 -16.22
CA GLY A 142 -12.16 8.43 -15.15
C GLY A 142 -11.00 8.05 -14.24
N TRP A 143 -9.85 7.69 -14.80
CA TRP A 143 -8.63 7.40 -14.03
C TRP A 143 -8.10 8.63 -13.27
N ASP A 144 -8.10 9.80 -13.91
CA ASP A 144 -7.72 11.06 -13.26
C ASP A 144 -8.67 11.41 -12.10
N GLY A 145 -9.97 11.19 -12.29
CA GLY A 145 -10.97 11.36 -11.26
C GLY A 145 -10.74 10.43 -10.04
N LEU A 146 -10.41 9.16 -10.27
CA LEU A 146 -10.05 8.23 -9.19
C LEU A 146 -8.80 8.70 -8.43
N ALA A 147 -7.81 9.22 -9.15
CA ALA A 147 -6.56 9.71 -8.56
C ALA A 147 -6.73 11.00 -7.74
N LYS A 148 -7.78 11.78 -8.00
CA LYS A 148 -8.07 13.07 -7.34
C LYS A 148 -9.16 12.97 -6.27
N THR A 149 -9.84 11.82 -6.15
CA THR A 149 -10.94 11.64 -5.21
C THR A 149 -10.46 10.89 -3.97
N ASP A 150 -10.72 11.48 -2.81
CA ASP A 150 -10.48 10.89 -1.50
C ASP A 150 -11.81 10.53 -0.82
N ILE A 151 -11.81 9.45 -0.04
CA ILE A 151 -12.91 9.04 0.84
C ILE A 151 -12.44 9.06 2.29
N LYS A 152 -13.34 9.27 3.23
CA LYS A 152 -13.03 9.18 4.66
C LYS A 152 -12.85 7.71 5.04
N LEU A 153 -11.69 7.38 5.61
CA LEU A 153 -11.37 6.00 6.00
C LEU A 153 -12.37 5.45 7.02
N LEU A 154 -12.73 6.23 8.04
CA LEU A 154 -13.70 5.81 9.04
C LEU A 154 -15.05 5.49 8.40
N SER A 155 -15.56 6.38 7.54
CA SER A 155 -16.84 6.14 6.84
C SER A 155 -16.80 4.88 5.96
N PHE A 156 -15.66 4.62 5.32
CA PHE A 156 -15.45 3.42 4.52
C PHE A 156 -15.47 2.15 5.39
N LEU A 157 -14.76 2.16 6.52
CA LEU A 157 -14.74 1.03 7.45
C LEU A 157 -16.11 0.77 8.08
N ASP A 158 -16.83 1.82 8.48
CA ASP A 158 -18.19 1.69 9.02
C ASP A 158 -19.17 1.13 7.98
N GLN A 159 -19.10 1.62 6.73
CA GLN A 159 -19.93 1.08 5.65
C GLN A 159 -19.61 -0.39 5.37
N LEU A 160 -18.33 -0.75 5.37
CA LEU A 160 -17.90 -2.12 5.16
C LEU A 160 -18.33 -3.03 6.32
N ALA A 161 -18.30 -2.55 7.57
CA ALA A 161 -18.80 -3.27 8.74
C ALA A 161 -20.30 -3.59 8.58
N VAL A 162 -21.10 -2.63 8.12
CA VAL A 162 -22.52 -2.85 7.79
C VAL A 162 -22.67 -3.91 6.68
N ASP A 163 -21.92 -3.79 5.59
CA ASP A 163 -22.03 -4.70 4.44
C ASP A 163 -21.58 -6.14 4.75
N LEU A 164 -20.73 -6.32 5.78
CA LEU A 164 -20.22 -7.61 6.25
C LEU A 164 -20.91 -8.13 7.52
N ASN A 165 -21.87 -7.36 8.06
CA ASN A 165 -22.55 -7.66 9.31
C ASN A 165 -21.60 -7.83 10.50
N VAL A 166 -20.52 -7.01 10.53
CA VAL A 166 -19.59 -6.90 11.64
C VAL A 166 -20.08 -5.84 12.61
N LYS A 167 -19.89 -6.05 13.91
CA LYS A 167 -20.29 -5.09 14.92
C LYS A 167 -19.63 -3.74 14.71
N ALA A 168 -20.39 -2.65 14.77
CA ALA A 168 -19.85 -1.30 14.65
C ALA A 168 -18.73 -1.04 15.67
N GLY A 169 -17.60 -0.51 15.18
CA GLY A 169 -16.43 -0.24 16.00
C GLY A 169 -15.47 -1.43 16.24
N ASP A 170 -15.83 -2.63 15.80
CA ASP A 170 -14.97 -3.81 15.88
C ASP A 170 -14.10 -3.91 14.59
N TYR A 171 -13.19 -2.96 14.45
CA TYR A 171 -12.32 -2.89 13.27
C TYR A 171 -11.28 -3.99 13.23
N ASP A 172 -10.87 -4.56 14.37
CA ASP A 172 -9.94 -5.69 14.41
C ASP A 172 -10.56 -6.92 13.70
N THR A 173 -11.81 -7.25 14.04
CA THR A 173 -12.57 -8.32 13.35
C THR A 173 -12.81 -7.97 11.88
N LEU A 174 -13.19 -6.72 11.59
CA LEU A 174 -13.43 -6.26 10.22
C LEU A 174 -12.20 -6.44 9.33
N LEU A 175 -11.03 -6.02 9.79
CA LEU A 175 -9.77 -6.09 9.04
C LEU A 175 -9.28 -7.53 8.86
N ALA A 176 -9.64 -8.44 9.76
CA ALA A 176 -9.32 -9.87 9.68
C ALA A 176 -10.31 -10.66 8.82
N THR A 177 -11.48 -10.10 8.50
CA THR A 177 -12.52 -10.77 7.73
C THR A 177 -12.17 -10.88 6.25
N ASP A 178 -12.44 -12.04 5.67
CA ASP A 178 -12.27 -12.28 4.24
C ASP A 178 -13.37 -11.57 3.43
N VAL A 179 -12.99 -10.74 2.49
CA VAL A 179 -13.88 -9.86 1.72
C VAL A 179 -13.61 -9.99 0.24
N SER A 180 -14.67 -10.00 -0.57
CA SER A 180 -14.51 -9.93 -2.02
C SER A 180 -14.11 -8.52 -2.46
N PRO A 181 -13.27 -8.39 -3.51
CA PRO A 181 -12.94 -7.11 -4.11
C PRO A 181 -14.17 -6.27 -4.46
N THR A 182 -15.21 -6.90 -4.99
CA THR A 182 -16.50 -6.25 -5.30
C THR A 182 -17.08 -5.55 -4.08
N LYS A 183 -17.17 -6.22 -2.92
CA LYS A 183 -17.71 -5.61 -1.69
C LYS A 183 -16.87 -4.43 -1.21
N LEU A 184 -15.54 -4.51 -1.35
CA LEU A 184 -14.66 -3.39 -1.01
C LEU A 184 -14.91 -2.18 -1.90
N LEU A 185 -15.01 -2.39 -3.22
CA LEU A 185 -15.27 -1.31 -4.17
C LEU A 185 -16.69 -0.75 -4.02
N ASP A 186 -17.70 -1.60 -3.75
CA ASP A 186 -19.07 -1.16 -3.52
C ASP A 186 -19.21 -0.34 -2.23
N ALA A 187 -18.51 -0.73 -1.15
CA ALA A 187 -18.47 0.05 0.08
C ALA A 187 -17.84 1.44 -0.18
N ALA A 188 -16.77 1.52 -0.97
CA ALA A 188 -16.17 2.78 -1.37
C ALA A 188 -17.13 3.66 -2.18
N ILE A 189 -17.89 3.07 -3.13
CA ILE A 189 -18.91 3.78 -3.90
C ILE A 189 -19.99 4.37 -2.99
N LYS A 190 -20.45 3.62 -1.99
CA LYS A 190 -21.52 4.06 -1.06
C LYS A 190 -21.12 5.25 -0.21
N VAL A 191 -19.84 5.42 0.10
CA VAL A 191 -19.32 6.52 0.94
C VAL A 191 -18.80 7.71 0.13
N LEU A 192 -18.87 7.67 -1.19
CA LEU A 192 -18.57 8.82 -2.03
C LEU A 192 -19.49 9.99 -1.68
N PRO A 193 -18.98 11.23 -1.66
CA PRO A 193 -19.79 12.42 -1.48
C PRO A 193 -20.93 12.49 -2.51
N LYS A 194 -22.15 12.77 -2.04
CA LYS A 194 -23.35 12.86 -2.88
C LYS A 194 -23.73 14.30 -3.23
N ASP A 195 -22.89 15.25 -2.86
CA ASP A 195 -23.08 16.69 -3.03
C ASP A 195 -22.73 17.21 -4.45
N GLY A 196 -22.43 16.29 -5.36
CA GLY A 196 -22.00 16.62 -6.73
C GLY A 196 -20.51 16.97 -6.85
N SER A 197 -19.73 16.92 -5.76
CA SER A 197 -18.28 17.16 -5.80
C SER A 197 -17.51 16.05 -6.53
N VAL A 198 -18.09 14.85 -6.63
CA VAL A 198 -17.49 13.74 -7.37
C VAL A 198 -18.01 13.71 -8.81
N ALA A 199 -17.09 13.79 -9.77
CA ALA A 199 -17.45 13.74 -11.17
C ALA A 199 -18.15 12.42 -11.54
N THR A 200 -19.18 12.49 -12.38
CA THR A 200 -19.94 11.32 -12.87
C THR A 200 -19.03 10.26 -13.47
N VAL A 201 -17.98 10.67 -14.18
CA VAL A 201 -17.01 9.74 -14.80
C VAL A 201 -16.21 8.95 -13.75
N THR A 202 -15.97 9.52 -12.55
CA THR A 202 -15.30 8.82 -11.43
C THR A 202 -16.21 7.74 -10.86
N LEU A 203 -17.48 8.06 -10.66
CA LEU A 203 -18.47 7.10 -10.19
C LEU A 203 -18.65 5.95 -11.20
N GLN A 204 -18.77 6.26 -12.49
CA GLN A 204 -18.84 5.25 -13.56
C GLN A 204 -17.59 4.37 -13.61
N ALA A 205 -16.40 4.94 -13.40
CA ALA A 205 -15.16 4.19 -13.33
C ALA A 205 -15.17 3.20 -12.14
N MET A 206 -15.58 3.62 -10.96
CA MET A 206 -15.71 2.75 -9.77
C MET A 206 -16.74 1.63 -9.98
N GLN A 207 -17.89 1.95 -10.59
CA GLN A 207 -18.91 0.95 -10.92
C GLN A 207 -18.39 -0.10 -11.92
N ALA A 208 -17.68 0.34 -12.97
CA ALA A 208 -17.06 -0.57 -13.94
C ALA A 208 -16.06 -1.52 -13.27
N LEU A 209 -15.22 -1.02 -12.37
CA LEU A 209 -14.25 -1.82 -11.62
C LEU A 209 -14.93 -2.82 -10.67
N SER A 210 -15.98 -2.40 -9.97
CA SER A 210 -16.76 -3.30 -9.11
C SER A 210 -17.41 -4.43 -9.89
N LEU A 211 -17.95 -4.15 -11.08
CA LEU A 211 -18.61 -5.14 -11.92
C LEU A 211 -17.69 -6.25 -12.41
N ILE A 212 -16.43 -5.94 -12.74
CA ILE A 212 -15.46 -6.94 -13.24
C ILE A 212 -14.81 -7.76 -12.14
N SER A 213 -14.81 -7.26 -10.90
CA SER A 213 -14.12 -7.90 -9.77
C SER A 213 -14.87 -9.10 -9.16
N ARG A 214 -15.92 -9.60 -9.81
CA ARG A 214 -16.85 -10.61 -9.26
C ARG A 214 -16.24 -12.01 -9.07
N ASN A 215 -15.23 -12.35 -9.84
CA ASN A 215 -14.65 -13.71 -9.88
C ASN A 215 -13.29 -13.81 -9.19
N THR A 216 -12.93 -12.83 -8.39
CA THR A 216 -11.60 -12.77 -7.75
C THR A 216 -11.61 -13.43 -6.37
N GLN A 217 -10.42 -13.82 -5.91
CA GLN A 217 -10.23 -14.42 -4.59
C GLN A 217 -10.60 -13.44 -3.47
N LEU A 218 -11.06 -13.99 -2.34
CA LEU A 218 -11.26 -13.21 -1.12
C LEU A 218 -9.90 -12.68 -0.62
N LEU A 219 -9.92 -11.48 -0.09
CA LEU A 219 -8.76 -10.79 0.47
C LEU A 219 -9.10 -10.19 1.84
N LYS A 220 -8.09 -9.96 2.65
CA LYS A 220 -8.25 -9.29 3.94
C LYS A 220 -7.89 -7.82 3.79
N LEU A 221 -8.79 -6.94 4.21
CA LEU A 221 -8.51 -5.50 4.20
C LEU A 221 -7.29 -5.16 5.10
N GLY A 222 -7.09 -5.94 6.16
CA GLY A 222 -5.93 -5.81 7.05
C GLY A 222 -4.58 -6.07 6.39
N ASP A 223 -4.53 -6.66 5.19
CA ASP A 223 -3.30 -6.77 4.41
C ASP A 223 -2.96 -5.46 3.68
N LEU A 224 -3.98 -4.63 3.41
CA LEU A 224 -3.83 -3.34 2.74
C LEU A 224 -3.69 -2.18 3.73
N ILE A 225 -4.48 -2.20 4.80
CA ILE A 225 -4.57 -1.17 5.83
C ILE A 225 -4.32 -1.83 7.18
N LYS A 226 -3.22 -1.46 7.84
CA LYS A 226 -2.93 -1.92 9.20
C LYS A 226 -3.47 -0.92 10.22
N VAL A 227 -4.23 -1.41 11.18
CA VAL A 227 -4.66 -0.66 12.36
C VAL A 227 -4.14 -1.38 13.58
N GLN A 228 -3.38 -0.69 14.42
CA GLN A 228 -2.85 -1.27 15.64
C GLN A 228 -4.00 -1.51 16.63
N THR A 229 -4.03 -2.67 17.26
CA THR A 229 -5.06 -3.05 18.26
C THR A 229 -5.20 -2.00 19.34
N GLY A 230 -6.43 -1.65 19.67
CA GLY A 230 -6.73 -0.60 20.65
C GLY A 230 -6.69 0.83 20.12
N THR A 231 -6.53 1.04 18.80
CA THR A 231 -6.67 2.35 18.17
C THR A 231 -8.09 2.88 18.36
N THR A 232 -8.21 4.13 18.81
CA THR A 232 -9.52 4.79 18.95
C THR A 232 -10.07 5.24 17.59
N THR A 233 -11.40 5.40 17.47
CA THR A 233 -12.07 5.89 16.25
C THR A 233 -11.53 7.24 15.77
N ALA A 234 -11.09 8.10 16.68
CA ALA A 234 -10.46 9.39 16.32
C ALA A 234 -9.17 9.21 15.48
N GLY A 235 -8.46 8.09 15.61
CA GLY A 235 -7.27 7.80 14.79
C GLY A 235 -7.62 7.36 13.36
N LEU A 236 -8.87 7.04 13.10
CA LEU A 236 -9.36 6.63 11.78
C LEU A 236 -9.95 7.80 10.97
N ASP A 237 -9.99 9.02 11.54
CA ASP A 237 -10.44 10.23 10.84
C ASP A 237 -9.33 10.74 9.88
N SER A 238 -9.15 9.99 8.82
CA SER A 238 -8.15 10.21 7.77
C SER A 238 -8.77 9.93 6.41
N THR A 239 -8.10 10.33 5.35
CA THR A 239 -8.56 10.11 3.98
C THR A 239 -7.81 8.96 3.30
N LEU A 240 -8.53 8.25 2.44
CA LEU A 240 -8.03 7.20 1.57
C LEU A 240 -8.32 7.58 0.12
N GLN A 241 -7.30 7.63 -0.72
CA GLN A 241 -7.46 7.95 -2.14
C GLN A 241 -8.05 6.75 -2.89
N LEU A 242 -9.08 7.00 -3.74
CA LEU A 242 -9.77 5.93 -4.46
C LEU A 242 -8.86 5.13 -5.39
N PHE A 243 -7.98 5.80 -6.12
CA PHE A 243 -7.05 5.11 -7.02
C PHE A 243 -6.13 4.14 -6.27
N GLN A 244 -5.66 4.53 -5.08
CA GLN A 244 -4.85 3.65 -4.25
C GLN A 244 -5.63 2.46 -3.72
N LEU A 245 -6.88 2.67 -3.30
CA LEU A 245 -7.75 1.55 -2.90
C LEU A 245 -7.94 0.57 -4.05
N VAL A 246 -8.29 1.06 -5.24
CA VAL A 246 -8.45 0.24 -6.46
C VAL A 246 -7.17 -0.53 -6.77
N GLN A 247 -6.02 0.16 -6.76
CA GLN A 247 -4.73 -0.44 -7.04
C GLN A 247 -4.38 -1.53 -6.00
N GLY A 248 -4.58 -1.24 -4.72
CA GLY A 248 -4.33 -2.20 -3.64
C GLY A 248 -5.22 -3.42 -3.72
N VAL A 249 -6.52 -3.22 -3.95
CA VAL A 249 -7.49 -4.30 -4.15
C VAL A 249 -7.12 -5.15 -5.35
N ALA A 250 -6.78 -4.54 -6.50
CA ALA A 250 -6.37 -5.26 -7.69
C ALA A 250 -5.09 -6.08 -7.47
N GLN A 251 -4.09 -5.49 -6.80
CA GLN A 251 -2.82 -6.16 -6.51
C GLN A 251 -2.97 -7.33 -5.52
N LEU A 252 -3.81 -7.19 -4.50
CA LEU A 252 -4.09 -8.27 -3.55
C LEU A 252 -4.92 -9.39 -4.18
N SER A 253 -5.86 -9.06 -5.05
CA SER A 253 -6.76 -10.03 -5.70
C SER A 253 -6.01 -11.05 -6.55
N TYR A 254 -4.81 -10.72 -7.03
CA TYR A 254 -4.06 -11.54 -8.00
C TYR A 254 -2.64 -11.89 -7.56
N SER A 255 -2.41 -12.05 -6.27
CA SER A 255 -1.08 -12.35 -5.72
C SER A 255 -0.44 -13.67 -6.20
N LYS A 256 -1.22 -14.58 -6.84
CA LYS A 256 -0.77 -15.94 -7.20
C LYS A 256 -0.53 -16.17 -8.69
N THR A 257 -1.04 -15.33 -9.59
CA THR A 257 -1.02 -15.61 -11.04
C THR A 257 -0.50 -14.39 -11.81
N ALA A 258 0.40 -14.61 -12.79
CA ALA A 258 0.81 -13.55 -13.70
C ALA A 258 -0.34 -13.22 -14.66
N VAL A 259 -0.67 -11.95 -14.78
CA VAL A 259 -1.64 -11.46 -15.77
C VAL A 259 -0.90 -11.23 -17.08
N SER A 260 -1.40 -11.83 -18.17
CA SER A 260 -0.90 -11.58 -19.52
C SER A 260 -1.86 -10.67 -20.26
N VAL A 261 -1.31 -9.65 -20.88
CA VAL A 261 -2.06 -8.73 -21.72
C VAL A 261 -1.37 -8.70 -23.08
N ASP A 262 -2.07 -9.17 -24.09
CA ASP A 262 -1.59 -9.11 -25.48
C ASP A 262 -2.03 -7.77 -26.07
N TYR A 263 -1.06 -6.94 -26.38
CA TYR A 263 -1.27 -5.63 -26.99
C TYR A 263 -0.62 -5.61 -28.36
N SER A 264 -1.43 -5.51 -29.43
CA SER A 264 -0.94 -5.38 -30.79
C SER A 264 -0.60 -3.93 -31.10
N VAL A 265 0.66 -3.62 -31.36
CA VAL A 265 1.08 -2.29 -31.82
C VAL A 265 0.95 -2.20 -33.33
N GLY A 266 -0.07 -1.54 -33.76
CA GLY A 266 -0.15 -0.80 -35.01
C GLY A 266 -0.28 -1.56 -36.32
N VAL A 267 0.33 -2.71 -36.54
CA VAL A 267 0.28 -3.41 -37.85
C VAL A 267 0.17 -4.93 -37.64
N PRO A 268 -0.94 -5.55 -38.08
CA PRO A 268 -1.08 -7.00 -38.03
C PRO A 268 0.10 -7.69 -38.71
N ASN A 269 0.66 -8.73 -38.10
CA ASN A 269 1.81 -9.53 -38.58
C ASN A 269 3.18 -8.82 -38.60
N VAL A 270 3.31 -7.59 -38.11
CA VAL A 270 4.58 -6.86 -38.08
C VAL A 270 5.23 -6.90 -36.72
N ALA A 271 4.46 -6.53 -35.69
CA ALA A 271 4.94 -6.53 -34.31
C ALA A 271 3.81 -6.89 -33.37
N THR A 272 4.11 -7.71 -32.38
CA THR A 272 3.21 -8.01 -31.27
C THR A 272 3.93 -7.68 -29.97
N VAL A 273 3.28 -6.91 -29.10
CA VAL A 273 3.76 -6.63 -27.75
C VAL A 273 2.91 -7.41 -26.76
N THR A 274 3.54 -8.30 -26.02
CA THR A 274 2.88 -9.02 -24.93
C THR A 274 3.40 -8.48 -23.59
N ILE A 275 2.49 -8.09 -22.71
CA ILE A 275 2.81 -7.60 -21.38
C ILE A 275 2.33 -8.64 -20.37
N LYS A 276 3.25 -9.15 -19.55
CA LYS A 276 2.93 -10.00 -18.41
C LYS A 276 3.31 -9.29 -17.13
N THR A 277 2.38 -9.20 -16.19
CA THR A 277 2.61 -8.53 -14.91
C THR A 277 2.23 -9.44 -13.76
N LYS A 278 3.06 -9.46 -12.71
CA LYS A 278 2.78 -10.16 -11.45
C LYS A 278 3.14 -9.30 -10.26
N VAL A 279 2.28 -9.33 -9.26
CA VAL A 279 2.58 -8.78 -7.93
C VAL A 279 3.36 -9.83 -7.15
N ILE A 280 4.61 -9.52 -6.82
CA ILE A 280 5.51 -10.42 -6.08
C ILE A 280 5.32 -10.25 -4.57
N GLU A 281 5.21 -9.01 -4.13
CA GLU A 281 4.94 -8.65 -2.75
C GLU A 281 3.77 -7.67 -2.69
N ALA A 282 2.75 -8.02 -1.90
CA ALA A 282 1.56 -7.20 -1.77
C ALA A 282 1.86 -5.86 -1.08
N PRO A 283 1.16 -4.77 -1.42
CA PRO A 283 1.32 -3.49 -0.78
C PRO A 283 0.71 -3.51 0.64
N GLN A 284 1.24 -2.67 1.51
CA GLN A 284 0.60 -2.23 2.74
C GLN A 284 0.56 -0.71 2.70
N MET A 285 -0.53 -0.14 2.21
CA MET A 285 -0.59 1.27 1.81
C MET A 285 -0.74 2.22 2.98
N SER A 286 -1.34 1.77 4.07
CA SER A 286 -1.59 2.59 5.25
C SER A 286 -1.36 1.81 6.53
N ALA A 287 -0.84 2.49 7.54
CA ALA A 287 -0.71 1.96 8.89
C ALA A 287 -1.06 3.03 9.92
N ILE A 288 -1.87 2.65 10.91
CA ILE A 288 -2.33 3.54 11.97
C ILE A 288 -1.95 2.91 13.31
N GLY A 289 -1.39 3.71 14.21
CA GLY A 289 -0.99 3.21 15.51
C GLY A 289 -0.45 4.29 16.44
N ASN A 290 0.04 3.84 17.59
CA ASN A 290 0.68 4.70 18.57
C ASN A 290 2.14 4.97 18.19
N PRO A 291 2.53 6.20 17.81
CA PRO A 291 3.89 6.52 17.38
C PRO A 291 4.92 6.37 18.53
N LYS A 292 4.52 6.46 19.80
CA LYS A 292 5.39 6.18 20.95
C LYS A 292 5.84 4.72 20.97
N VAL A 293 4.89 3.81 20.71
CA VAL A 293 5.17 2.37 20.60
C VAL A 293 6.05 2.08 19.40
N ALA A 294 5.72 2.68 18.23
CA ALA A 294 6.48 2.50 17.00
C ALA A 294 7.92 3.00 17.12
N LYS A 295 8.15 4.18 17.73
CA LYS A 295 9.48 4.72 17.99
C LYS A 295 10.31 3.78 18.87
N ALA A 296 9.74 3.28 19.98
CA ALA A 296 10.43 2.38 20.89
C ALA A 296 10.79 1.04 20.21
N GLU A 297 9.86 0.50 19.41
CA GLU A 297 10.09 -0.73 18.66
C GLU A 297 11.17 -0.54 17.58
N TYR A 298 11.12 0.58 16.83
CA TYR A 298 12.15 0.88 15.83
C TYR A 298 13.54 1.02 16.45
N ALA A 299 13.65 1.65 17.62
CA ALA A 299 14.92 1.77 18.34
C ALA A 299 15.46 0.40 18.81
N ALA A 300 14.56 -0.55 19.12
CA ALA A 300 14.94 -1.87 19.61
C ALA A 300 15.35 -2.85 18.50
N VAL A 301 14.62 -2.87 17.37
CA VAL A 301 14.79 -3.90 16.33
C VAL A 301 15.15 -3.34 14.95
N GLY A 302 15.17 -2.01 14.80
CA GLY A 302 15.45 -1.36 13.50
C GLY A 302 14.31 -1.50 12.49
N PRO A 303 14.59 -1.47 11.17
CA PRO A 303 13.60 -1.49 10.10
C PRO A 303 13.05 -2.92 9.83
N VAL A 304 12.62 -3.60 10.90
CA VAL A 304 12.01 -4.93 10.84
C VAL A 304 10.51 -4.82 11.03
N VAL A 305 9.73 -5.48 10.18
CA VAL A 305 8.26 -5.45 10.25
C VAL A 305 7.78 -6.24 11.46
N THR A 306 7.17 -5.54 12.42
CA THR A 306 6.53 -6.14 13.59
C THR A 306 5.11 -5.59 13.76
N ALA A 307 4.30 -6.23 14.58
CA ALA A 307 2.95 -5.77 14.89
C ALA A 307 2.93 -4.43 15.66
N ARG A 308 4.04 -4.01 16.23
CA ARG A 308 4.19 -2.79 17.04
C ARG A 308 4.71 -1.60 16.24
N GLN A 309 5.15 -1.81 14.99
CA GLN A 309 5.62 -0.78 14.10
C GLN A 309 4.48 -0.13 13.32
N ILE A 310 4.59 1.16 13.06
CA ILE A 310 3.81 1.83 12.02
C ILE A 310 4.67 1.79 10.76
N PHE A 311 4.32 0.88 9.88
CA PHE A 311 5.08 0.52 8.69
C PHE A 311 4.17 0.49 7.47
N VAL A 312 4.67 0.99 6.36
CA VAL A 312 4.01 0.92 5.06
C VAL A 312 4.99 0.51 3.97
N ARG A 313 4.48 -0.11 2.92
CA ARG A 313 5.24 -0.48 1.73
C ARG A 313 4.39 -0.39 0.48
N THR A 314 5.03 -0.11 -0.66
CA THR A 314 4.41 -0.28 -1.98
C THR A 314 4.49 -1.74 -2.41
N ALA A 315 3.69 -2.15 -3.39
CA ALA A 315 3.82 -3.47 -3.99
C ALA A 315 5.16 -3.63 -4.71
N GLN A 316 5.74 -4.82 -4.65
CA GLN A 316 6.75 -5.24 -5.59
C GLN A 316 6.05 -5.83 -6.82
N VAL A 317 6.25 -5.18 -7.96
CA VAL A 317 5.60 -5.58 -9.21
C VAL A 317 6.67 -5.93 -10.23
N ARG A 318 6.51 -7.06 -10.86
CA ARG A 318 7.36 -7.54 -11.93
C ARG A 318 6.57 -7.51 -13.23
N THR A 319 7.11 -6.85 -14.25
CA THR A 319 6.51 -6.74 -15.57
C THR A 319 7.52 -7.23 -16.62
N LEU A 320 7.07 -8.10 -17.48
CA LEU A 320 7.81 -8.58 -18.65
C LEU A 320 7.07 -8.09 -19.89
N VAL A 321 7.75 -7.30 -20.68
CA VAL A 321 7.28 -6.84 -22.00
C VAL A 321 8.04 -7.63 -23.05
N THR A 322 7.34 -8.50 -23.77
CA THR A 322 7.90 -9.23 -24.89
C THR A 322 7.51 -8.54 -26.20
N LEU A 323 8.49 -8.11 -26.94
CA LEU A 323 8.33 -7.58 -28.29
C LEU A 323 8.65 -8.71 -29.27
N ASP A 324 7.65 -9.18 -30.01
CA ASP A 324 7.82 -10.16 -31.08
C ASP A 324 7.68 -9.48 -32.44
N LEU A 325 8.68 -9.68 -33.32
CA LEU A 325 8.81 -9.05 -34.61
C LEU A 325 8.84 -10.13 -35.72
N PRO A 326 7.69 -10.78 -35.99
CA PRO A 326 7.64 -11.90 -36.94
C PRO A 326 8.12 -11.53 -38.34
N VAL A 327 7.99 -10.26 -38.72
CA VAL A 327 8.50 -9.76 -40.01
C VAL A 327 10.01 -9.92 -40.17
N LEU A 328 10.77 -9.91 -39.10
CA LEU A 328 12.22 -10.05 -39.13
C LEU A 328 12.68 -11.50 -39.23
N LYS A 329 11.77 -12.48 -39.09
CA LYS A 329 12.06 -13.92 -39.29
C LYS A 329 12.24 -14.29 -40.75
N ASN A 330 11.68 -13.48 -41.70
CA ASN A 330 11.71 -13.78 -43.14
C ASN A 330 12.26 -12.59 -43.91
N ILE A 331 13.58 -12.44 -43.96
CA ILE A 331 14.28 -11.32 -44.63
C ILE A 331 14.02 -11.28 -46.12
N SER A 332 13.72 -12.41 -46.78
CA SER A 332 13.39 -12.48 -48.19
C SER A 332 12.07 -11.73 -48.58
N ALA A 333 11.18 -11.49 -47.65
CA ALA A 333 9.96 -10.71 -47.86
C ALA A 333 10.18 -9.19 -47.66
N LEU A 334 11.35 -8.83 -47.12
CA LEU A 334 11.67 -7.46 -46.70
C LEU A 334 12.05 -6.51 -47.84
N THR A 335 12.45 -7.01 -49.02
CA THR A 335 12.99 -6.18 -50.09
C THR A 335 11.96 -5.25 -50.75
N ASN A 336 10.65 -5.51 -50.59
CA ASN A 336 9.60 -4.78 -51.28
C ASN A 336 8.72 -3.89 -50.37
N GLY A 337 8.93 -3.85 -49.05
CA GLY A 337 8.05 -3.10 -48.15
C GLY A 337 8.75 -2.40 -46.99
N LEU A 338 10.07 -2.44 -46.91
CA LEU A 338 10.86 -2.11 -45.72
C LEU A 338 10.74 -0.67 -45.25
N SER A 339 10.60 0.29 -46.15
CA SER A 339 10.59 1.70 -45.77
C SER A 339 9.30 2.13 -45.05
N GLN A 340 8.16 1.50 -45.34
CA GLN A 340 6.88 1.87 -44.71
C GLN A 340 6.64 1.16 -43.38
N VAL A 341 7.24 -0.01 -43.18
CA VAL A 341 7.03 -0.87 -42.01
C VAL A 341 8.04 -0.61 -40.91
N LEU A 342 9.28 -0.26 -41.26
CA LEU A 342 10.34 -0.06 -40.25
C LEU A 342 10.34 1.31 -39.61
N THR A 343 9.74 2.34 -40.20
CA THR A 343 9.78 3.69 -39.63
C THR A 343 9.21 3.77 -38.20
N PRO A 344 8.04 3.17 -37.88
CA PRO A 344 7.56 3.16 -36.49
C PRO A 344 8.37 2.21 -35.59
N VAL A 345 8.79 1.05 -36.10
CA VAL A 345 9.53 0.05 -35.31
C VAL A 345 10.98 0.52 -35.05
N VAL A 346 11.63 1.10 -36.04
CA VAL A 346 12.97 1.70 -35.92
C VAL A 346 12.93 2.90 -34.96
N GLY A 347 11.85 3.68 -34.96
CA GLY A 347 11.67 4.74 -33.97
C GLY A 347 11.63 4.24 -32.53
N VAL A 348 10.92 3.14 -32.28
CA VAL A 348 10.86 2.51 -30.97
C VAL A 348 12.18 1.83 -30.60
N VAL A 349 12.81 1.10 -31.51
CA VAL A 349 14.08 0.39 -31.28
C VAL A 349 15.25 1.36 -31.22
N ASN A 350 15.30 2.40 -32.03
CA ASN A 350 16.33 3.44 -31.97
C ASN A 350 16.22 4.28 -30.69
N ASN A 351 15.01 4.58 -30.22
CA ASN A 351 14.79 5.27 -28.96
C ASN A 351 15.16 4.39 -27.75
N LEU A 352 15.00 3.07 -27.87
CA LEU A 352 15.34 2.11 -26.80
C LEU A 352 16.85 1.74 -26.78
N LEU A 353 17.49 1.65 -27.93
CA LEU A 353 18.85 1.08 -28.07
C LEU A 353 19.87 2.04 -28.64
N GLY A 354 19.50 3.22 -29.12
CA GLY A 354 20.43 4.20 -29.70
C GLY A 354 21.16 3.74 -30.98
N LEU A 355 20.64 2.71 -31.67
CA LEU A 355 21.27 2.09 -32.83
C LEU A 355 20.72 2.65 -34.15
N LYS A 356 21.61 3.08 -35.06
CA LYS A 356 21.28 3.46 -36.44
C LYS A 356 21.36 2.22 -37.35
N LEU A 357 20.25 1.52 -37.53
CA LEU A 357 20.18 0.27 -38.32
C LEU A 357 20.17 0.49 -39.85
N THR A 358 20.09 1.72 -40.35
CA THR A 358 19.87 2.01 -41.76
C THR A 358 21.08 1.82 -42.70
N THR A 359 22.26 1.53 -42.17
CA THR A 359 23.50 1.46 -42.99
C THR A 359 23.98 0.02 -43.27
N LEU A 360 23.23 -1.01 -42.84
CA LEU A 360 23.67 -2.42 -42.92
C LEU A 360 23.01 -3.25 -44.04
N LEU A 361 22.20 -2.62 -44.88
CA LEU A 361 21.41 -3.35 -45.91
C LEU A 361 21.87 -3.06 -47.35
N ASP A 362 23.18 -3.23 -47.63
CA ASP A 362 23.63 -3.31 -49.03
C ASP A 362 23.63 -4.77 -49.48
N PRO A 363 22.84 -5.12 -50.54
CA PRO A 363 22.76 -6.49 -51.03
C PRO A 363 24.00 -6.84 -51.91
N LEU A 364 24.84 -7.72 -51.40
CA LEU A 364 25.88 -8.34 -52.19
C LEU A 364 25.29 -9.50 -53.01
N LEU A 365 25.18 -9.24 -54.34
CA LEU A 365 24.72 -10.22 -55.30
C LEU A 365 25.76 -11.33 -55.48
N CYS A 366 25.36 -12.55 -55.26
CA CYS A 366 26.09 -13.74 -55.76
C CYS A 366 25.81 -13.95 -57.27
N ILE A 367 26.73 -13.63 -58.09
CA ILE A 367 26.71 -14.02 -59.52
C ILE A 367 27.91 -14.93 -59.78
N LEU A 368 27.60 -16.24 -60.05
CA LEU A 368 28.40 -17.19 -60.82
C LEU A 368 29.65 -17.83 -60.18
N THR A 369 29.62 -18.37 -58.96
CA THR A 369 30.63 -19.40 -58.58
C THR A 369 30.06 -20.48 -57.68
N LYS A 370 30.37 -21.75 -57.88
CA LYS A 370 29.98 -22.89 -57.06
C LYS A 370 31.06 -23.22 -56.04
N PRO A 371 30.75 -23.45 -54.75
CA PRO A 371 29.49 -23.21 -54.05
C PRO A 371 29.27 -21.74 -53.77
N CYS A 372 28.02 -21.27 -53.80
CA CYS A 372 27.68 -19.92 -53.42
C CYS A 372 27.75 -19.74 -51.92
N VAL A 373 28.61 -18.85 -51.45
CA VAL A 373 28.62 -18.41 -50.08
C VAL A 373 27.72 -17.18 -49.97
N HIS A 374 26.58 -17.34 -49.31
CA HIS A 374 25.66 -16.24 -49.08
C HIS A 374 25.95 -15.65 -47.71
N PRO A 375 26.16 -14.33 -47.57
CA PRO A 375 26.10 -13.71 -46.27
C PRO A 375 24.70 -13.86 -45.74
N SER A 376 24.54 -14.45 -44.58
CA SER A 376 23.24 -14.54 -43.92
C SER A 376 23.20 -13.54 -42.78
N LEU A 377 22.20 -12.68 -42.81
CA LEU A 377 21.93 -11.72 -41.77
C LEU A 377 20.67 -12.16 -41.01
N GLN A 378 20.82 -12.52 -39.75
CA GLN A 378 19.68 -12.77 -38.91
C GLN A 378 19.51 -11.62 -37.94
N LEU A 379 18.35 -10.99 -37.98
CA LEU A 379 17.94 -9.98 -37.02
C LEU A 379 17.16 -10.63 -35.89
N ILE A 380 17.25 -10.02 -34.70
CA ILE A 380 16.45 -10.45 -33.59
C ILE A 380 14.97 -10.40 -33.92
N SER A 381 14.28 -11.51 -33.72
CA SER A 381 12.83 -11.59 -33.95
C SER A 381 12.00 -11.42 -32.70
N SER A 382 12.62 -11.48 -31.54
CA SER A 382 11.93 -11.30 -30.25
C SER A 382 12.90 -10.72 -29.21
N LEU A 383 12.43 -9.76 -28.44
CA LEU A 383 13.17 -9.07 -27.38
C LEU A 383 12.30 -8.95 -26.15
N ASP A 384 12.83 -9.32 -25.01
CA ASP A 384 12.18 -9.14 -23.73
C ASP A 384 12.77 -7.96 -22.98
N VAL A 385 11.89 -7.15 -22.41
CA VAL A 385 12.22 -6.09 -21.47
C VAL A 385 11.58 -6.43 -20.14
N SER A 386 12.41 -6.73 -19.15
CA SER A 386 11.93 -6.95 -17.79
C SER A 386 12.04 -5.67 -16.97
N VAL A 387 10.96 -5.33 -16.27
CA VAL A 387 10.91 -4.22 -15.32
C VAL A 387 10.49 -4.80 -13.98
N GLU A 388 11.35 -4.68 -12.98
CA GLU A 388 11.03 -5.05 -11.61
C GLU A 388 11.03 -3.78 -10.76
N ALA A 389 9.82 -3.35 -10.34
CA ALA A 389 9.67 -2.27 -9.39
C ALA A 389 9.85 -2.82 -7.99
N ALA A 390 10.95 -2.46 -7.33
CA ALA A 390 11.18 -2.85 -5.95
C ALA A 390 10.25 -2.06 -5.00
N PRO A 391 9.85 -2.65 -3.85
CA PRO A 391 8.97 -1.98 -2.92
C PRO A 391 9.69 -0.82 -2.23
N ALA A 392 9.06 0.36 -2.23
CA ALA A 392 9.41 1.40 -1.28
C ALA A 392 8.87 1.02 0.09
N LYS A 393 9.64 1.27 1.15
CA LYS A 393 9.30 0.96 2.55
C LYS A 393 9.44 2.20 3.40
N SER A 394 8.55 2.37 4.37
CA SER A 394 8.65 3.46 5.32
C SER A 394 8.23 3.03 6.71
N PHE A 395 8.99 3.46 7.71
CA PHE A 395 8.78 3.18 9.14
C PHE A 395 8.73 4.49 9.92
N VAL A 396 7.82 4.60 10.87
CA VAL A 396 7.84 5.70 11.83
C VAL A 396 9.01 5.52 12.79
N THR A 397 9.86 6.55 12.86
CA THR A 397 11.07 6.55 13.68
C THR A 397 10.99 7.52 14.84
N ASP A 398 10.24 8.63 14.70
CA ASP A 398 10.08 9.63 15.74
C ASP A 398 8.75 10.37 15.61
N TYR A 399 8.35 11.07 16.68
CA TYR A 399 7.16 11.92 16.70
C TYR A 399 7.28 13.00 17.77
N ASN A 400 6.53 14.08 17.61
CA ASN A 400 6.30 15.09 18.61
C ASN A 400 4.79 15.40 18.71
N CYS A 401 4.25 15.47 19.92
CA CYS A 401 2.86 15.81 20.21
C CYS A 401 2.75 16.80 21.38
N ASP A 402 3.80 17.57 21.70
CA ASP A 402 3.83 18.45 22.87
C ASP A 402 2.83 19.58 22.73
N THR A 403 2.73 20.20 21.56
CA THR A 403 1.77 21.25 21.25
C THR A 403 1.21 21.06 19.84
N ASP A 404 0.07 21.67 19.55
CA ASP A 404 -0.53 21.62 18.20
C ASP A 404 0.41 22.19 17.12
N ALA A 405 1.19 23.21 17.47
CA ALA A 405 2.14 23.84 16.56
C ALA A 405 3.41 22.98 16.32
N SER A 406 3.79 22.14 17.29
CA SER A 406 5.00 21.30 17.20
C SER A 406 4.70 19.86 16.81
N LYS A 407 3.44 19.52 16.53
CA LYS A 407 3.06 18.17 16.09
C LYS A 407 3.86 17.77 14.85
N SER A 408 4.57 16.65 14.94
CA SER A 408 5.34 16.11 13.84
C SER A 408 5.41 14.59 13.91
N LEU A 409 5.58 13.98 12.75
CA LEU A 409 5.84 12.56 12.58
C LEU A 409 7.04 12.41 11.66
N THR A 410 8.08 11.74 12.16
CA THR A 410 9.29 11.45 11.37
C THR A 410 9.23 10.00 10.92
N ALA A 411 9.46 9.79 9.63
CA ALA A 411 9.50 8.46 9.05
C ALA A 411 10.78 8.27 8.23
N GLN A 412 11.42 7.13 8.40
CA GLN A 412 12.50 6.70 7.52
C GLN A 412 11.88 6.10 6.26
N VAL A 413 12.30 6.59 5.10
CA VAL A 413 11.84 6.08 3.80
C VAL A 413 13.02 5.44 3.08
N THR A 414 12.83 4.22 2.63
CA THR A 414 13.73 3.52 1.73
C THR A 414 13.03 3.38 0.39
N THR A 415 13.57 4.02 -0.64
CA THR A 415 13.10 3.85 -2.02
C THR A 415 14.07 2.94 -2.74
N ALA A 416 13.56 2.08 -3.59
CA ALA A 416 14.38 1.27 -4.47
C ALA A 416 14.10 1.66 -5.92
N LEU A 417 15.15 1.66 -6.75
CA LEU A 417 15.03 1.86 -8.18
C LEU A 417 14.43 0.60 -8.82
N ALA A 418 13.74 0.79 -9.95
CA ALA A 418 13.34 -0.34 -10.77
C ALA A 418 14.57 -1.00 -11.41
N ASN A 419 14.64 -2.33 -11.34
CA ASN A 419 15.59 -3.08 -12.14
C ASN A 419 15.04 -3.21 -13.55
N LEU A 420 15.83 -2.81 -14.53
CA LEU A 420 15.53 -2.93 -15.94
C LEU A 420 16.50 -3.95 -16.56
N GLY A 421 15.94 -4.98 -17.19
CA GLY A 421 16.70 -5.95 -17.95
C GLY A 421 16.22 -6.00 -19.39
N VAL A 422 17.15 -6.04 -20.35
CA VAL A 422 16.85 -6.15 -21.79
C VAL A 422 17.59 -7.37 -22.34
N GLY A 423 16.85 -8.35 -22.86
CA GLY A 423 17.46 -9.58 -23.34
C GLY A 423 16.44 -10.68 -23.59
N ARG A 424 16.77 -11.93 -23.30
CA ARG A 424 15.82 -13.03 -23.24
C ARG A 424 15.49 -13.38 -21.80
N VAL A 425 14.21 -13.54 -21.50
CA VAL A 425 13.71 -13.89 -20.18
C VAL A 425 12.85 -15.14 -20.28
N ASN A 426 13.16 -16.13 -19.46
CA ASN A 426 12.24 -17.25 -19.29
C ASN A 426 11.05 -16.81 -18.44
N ALA A 427 9.92 -16.55 -19.09
CA ALA A 427 8.71 -16.04 -18.44
C ALA A 427 8.22 -16.96 -17.31
N THR A 428 8.29 -18.30 -17.49
CA THR A 428 7.87 -19.25 -16.46
C THR A 428 8.73 -19.11 -15.21
N GLN A 429 10.04 -19.05 -15.38
CA GLN A 429 10.98 -18.90 -14.27
C GLN A 429 10.87 -17.52 -13.62
N ALA A 430 10.75 -16.46 -14.44
CA ALA A 430 10.62 -15.08 -13.97
C ALA A 430 9.41 -14.88 -13.07
N PHE A 431 8.32 -15.61 -13.28
CA PHE A 431 7.09 -15.47 -12.50
C PHE A 431 6.85 -16.58 -11.47
N SER A 432 7.73 -17.59 -11.38
CA SER A 432 7.61 -18.71 -10.43
C SER A 432 8.07 -18.36 -9.01
N SER A 433 9.01 -17.43 -8.86
CA SER A 433 9.62 -17.11 -7.58
C SER A 433 9.81 -15.59 -7.39
N ALA A 434 10.14 -15.18 -6.16
CA ALA A 434 10.54 -13.81 -5.84
C ALA A 434 12.03 -13.52 -6.11
N ALA A 435 12.81 -14.52 -6.58
CA ALA A 435 14.21 -14.33 -6.92
C ALA A 435 14.38 -13.32 -8.07
N ALA A 436 15.54 -12.65 -8.13
CA ALA A 436 15.85 -11.71 -9.20
C ALA A 436 15.70 -12.36 -10.58
N ILE A 437 15.21 -11.60 -11.55
CA ILE A 437 15.07 -12.05 -12.93
C ILE A 437 16.46 -12.25 -13.53
N VAL A 438 16.68 -13.42 -14.11
CA VAL A 438 17.85 -13.67 -14.95
C VAL A 438 17.49 -13.25 -16.37
N VAL A 439 18.30 -12.37 -16.93
CA VAL A 439 18.17 -11.88 -18.30
C VAL A 439 19.35 -12.36 -19.08
N ASP A 440 19.10 -13.22 -20.05
CA ASP A 440 20.14 -13.73 -20.93
C ASP A 440 20.42 -12.71 -22.04
N PRO A 441 21.70 -12.45 -22.38
CA PRO A 441 22.06 -11.57 -23.46
C PRO A 441 21.54 -12.12 -24.79
N VAL A 442 21.09 -11.22 -25.66
CA VAL A 442 20.64 -11.58 -27.00
C VAL A 442 21.53 -10.96 -28.06
N ARG A 443 21.77 -11.70 -29.12
CA ARG A 443 22.41 -11.14 -30.32
C ARG A 443 21.37 -10.37 -31.10
N LEU A 444 21.54 -9.04 -31.20
CA LEU A 444 20.63 -8.18 -31.97
C LEU A 444 20.74 -8.43 -33.47
N VAL A 445 21.98 -8.64 -33.91
CA VAL A 445 22.34 -8.93 -35.29
C VAL A 445 23.32 -10.09 -35.27
N ASP A 446 23.05 -11.10 -36.05
CA ASP A 446 23.96 -12.22 -36.25
C ASP A 446 24.30 -12.30 -37.75
N ILE A 447 25.56 -12.02 -38.05
CA ILE A 447 26.12 -12.03 -39.40
C ILE A 447 26.92 -13.30 -39.53
N GLY A 448 26.54 -14.17 -40.46
CA GLY A 448 27.22 -15.41 -40.76
C GLY A 448 27.26 -15.65 -42.25
N THR A 449 27.85 -16.76 -42.63
CA THR A 449 27.87 -17.25 -44.02
C THR A 449 27.17 -18.59 -44.10
N GLU A 450 26.29 -18.76 -45.07
CA GLU A 450 25.67 -20.03 -45.41
C GLU A 450 26.22 -20.51 -46.74
N ARG A 451 26.62 -21.76 -46.84
CA ARG A 451 27.03 -22.40 -48.09
C ARG A 451 25.83 -23.14 -48.65
N CYS A 452 25.33 -22.68 -49.78
CA CYS A 452 24.23 -23.29 -50.50
C CYS A 452 24.72 -24.03 -51.71
N TYR A 453 24.28 -25.27 -51.92
CA TYR A 453 24.62 -26.13 -53.04
C TYR A 453 23.51 -26.11 -54.05
N THR A 454 23.85 -25.83 -55.32
CA THR A 454 22.95 -25.92 -56.43
C THR A 454 23.50 -26.91 -57.46
N LEU A 455 22.69 -27.84 -57.91
CA LEU A 455 23.05 -28.76 -59.01
C LEU A 455 22.05 -28.48 -60.16
N LEU A 456 22.57 -28.04 -61.34
CA LEU A 456 21.77 -27.84 -62.54
C LEU A 456 20.48 -27.03 -62.31
N PHE A 457 20.59 -25.89 -61.60
CA PHE A 457 19.48 -24.99 -61.26
C PHE A 457 18.45 -25.51 -60.22
N ILE A 458 18.72 -26.66 -59.59
CA ILE A 458 17.94 -27.21 -58.49
C ILE A 458 18.72 -26.94 -57.22
N GLY A 459 18.10 -26.20 -56.30
CA GLY A 459 18.67 -25.97 -54.95
C GLY A 459 18.65 -27.29 -54.15
N LEU A 460 19.85 -27.74 -53.72
CA LEU A 460 20.01 -28.96 -52.93
C LEU A 460 19.97 -28.70 -51.40
N GLY A 461 19.85 -27.46 -51.03
CA GLY A 461 19.85 -27.03 -49.62
C GLY A 461 21.11 -26.24 -49.23
N CYS A 462 21.07 -25.65 -48.10
CA CYS A 462 22.18 -24.87 -47.51
C CYS A 462 22.74 -25.64 -46.28
N GLU A 463 24.07 -25.68 -46.15
CA GLU A 463 24.72 -26.16 -44.94
C GLU A 463 24.47 -25.21 -43.78
N ALA A 464 24.47 -25.80 -42.59
CA ALA A 464 24.34 -25.02 -41.37
C ALA A 464 25.38 -23.91 -41.31
N ARG A 465 24.95 -22.79 -40.82
CA ARG A 465 25.69 -21.57 -40.67
C ARG A 465 27.00 -21.75 -39.88
N ILE A 466 28.07 -21.20 -40.37
CA ILE A 466 29.40 -21.14 -39.74
C ILE A 466 29.59 -19.73 -39.20
#